data_ff3e8ecc2c8c2f35809a0734bafde96e
#
_entry.id   ff3e8ecc2c8c2f35809a0734bafde96e
#
_cell.length_a   1.000
_cell.length_b   1.000
_cell.length_c   1.000
_cell.angle_alpha   90.00
_cell.angle_beta   90.00
_cell.angle_gamma   90.00
#
_symmetry.space_group_name_H-M   'P 1'
#
loop_
_entity.id
_entity.type
_entity.pdbx_description
1 polymer ?
#
loop_
_entity_poly.entity_id
_entity_poly.type
_entity_poly.pdbx_seq_one_letter_code
_entity_poly.pdbx_strand_id
1 'polypeptide(L)'
;MNKNKNAGRLLQGLIIGILFGFFLQKGGVTKYDVLMGQLRLTDFTVIQIILTAIIITMLGISIFYPKGQIKVETKPGSLKNASIGGLIFGLGFGILGYCPGTIAGAIGNGYVDAMTGGLIGILLGTVIFAQLYSWLNEKKVLTTDKFSELSLFHSIKGSPFKYTIPISIFLIFVLYLIEIL
;
A
#
# COMPACT_ATOMS: atom_id res chain seq x y z
N MET A 1 -17.68 17.61 20.62
CA MET A 1 -16.78 16.60 20.04
C MET A 1 -17.02 15.28 20.75
N ASN A 2 -17.61 14.27 20.08
CA ASN A 2 -18.19 13.08 20.73
C ASN A 2 -17.08 12.05 21.04
N LYS A 3 -16.60 12.03 22.29
CA LYS A 3 -15.49 11.18 22.79
C LYS A 3 -15.72 9.68 22.53
N ASN A 4 -16.96 9.22 22.59
CA ASN A 4 -17.34 7.82 22.37
C ASN A 4 -17.23 7.37 20.89
N LYS A 5 -17.51 8.26 19.92
CA LYS A 5 -17.33 7.94 18.49
C LYS A 5 -15.87 7.82 18.09
N ASN A 6 -14.99 8.57 18.74
CA ASN A 6 -13.55 8.51 18.48
C ASN A 6 -12.93 7.23 19.07
N ALA A 7 -13.36 6.81 20.27
CA ALA A 7 -12.92 5.56 20.86
C ALA A 7 -13.29 4.33 20.02
N GLY A 8 -14.50 4.30 19.45
CA GLY A 8 -14.91 3.22 18.57
C GLY A 8 -14.09 3.14 17.27
N ARG A 9 -13.75 4.28 16.67
CA ARG A 9 -12.89 4.33 15.47
C ARG A 9 -11.46 3.90 15.77
N LEU A 10 -10.92 4.27 16.94
CA LEU A 10 -9.59 3.83 17.38
C LEU A 10 -9.56 2.33 17.61
N LEU A 11 -10.59 1.77 18.25
CA LEU A 11 -10.71 0.33 18.47
C LEU A 11 -10.81 -0.45 17.17
N GLN A 12 -11.59 0.04 16.19
CA GLN A 12 -11.65 -0.55 14.86
C GLN A 12 -10.29 -0.53 14.16
N GLY A 13 -9.60 0.61 14.21
CA GLY A 13 -8.25 0.73 13.65
C GLY A 13 -7.26 -0.24 14.30
N LEU A 14 -7.34 -0.41 15.62
CA LEU A 14 -6.49 -1.34 16.36
C LEU A 14 -6.74 -2.80 15.93
N ILE A 15 -8.01 -3.22 15.84
CA ILE A 15 -8.38 -4.58 15.42
C ILE A 15 -7.89 -4.85 13.98
N ILE A 16 -8.13 -3.91 13.07
CA ILE A 16 -7.68 -4.04 11.68
C ILE A 16 -6.15 -4.11 11.60
N GLY A 17 -5.44 -3.29 12.38
CA GLY A 17 -3.98 -3.30 12.44
C GLY A 17 -3.41 -4.63 12.98
N ILE A 18 -4.02 -5.20 14.01
CA ILE A 18 -3.64 -6.52 14.57
C ILE A 18 -3.85 -7.62 13.53
N LEU A 19 -5.01 -7.64 12.87
CA LEU A 19 -5.30 -8.62 11.82
C LEU A 19 -4.33 -8.49 10.65
N PHE A 20 -4.05 -7.27 10.20
CA PHE A 20 -3.10 -7.00 9.15
C PHE A 20 -1.69 -7.50 9.50
N GLY A 21 -1.19 -7.16 10.69
CA GLY A 21 0.10 -7.65 11.18
C GLY A 21 0.16 -9.17 11.29
N PHE A 22 -0.92 -9.81 11.77
CA PHE A 22 -1.03 -11.25 11.84
C PHE A 22 -0.93 -11.93 10.46
N PHE A 23 -1.63 -11.39 9.46
CA PHE A 23 -1.57 -11.93 8.10
C PHE A 23 -0.19 -11.73 7.47
N LEU A 24 0.45 -10.57 7.67
CA LEU A 24 1.82 -10.33 7.21
C LEU A 24 2.82 -11.31 7.84
N GLN A 25 2.67 -11.57 9.14
CA GLN A 25 3.52 -12.50 9.87
C GLN A 25 3.32 -13.94 9.38
N LYS A 26 2.09 -14.37 9.18
CA LYS A 26 1.77 -15.71 8.62
C LYS A 26 2.23 -15.87 7.18
N GLY A 27 2.16 -14.81 6.38
CA GLY A 27 2.69 -14.78 5.02
C GLY A 27 4.21 -14.79 4.92
N GLY A 28 4.92 -14.64 6.05
CA GLY A 28 6.38 -14.66 6.10
C GLY A 28 7.06 -13.39 5.60
N VAL A 29 6.29 -12.38 5.15
CA VAL A 29 6.84 -11.12 4.60
C VAL A 29 7.49 -10.21 5.64
N THR A 30 7.47 -10.59 6.90
CA THR A 30 8.18 -9.88 7.99
C THR A 30 9.60 -10.41 8.19
N LYS A 31 9.96 -11.51 7.52
CA LYS A 31 11.31 -12.10 7.58
C LYS A 31 12.23 -11.35 6.61
N TYR A 32 13.41 -10.99 7.09
CA TYR A 32 14.40 -10.26 6.30
C TYR A 32 14.82 -11.04 5.05
N ASP A 33 15.04 -12.34 5.17
CA ASP A 33 15.47 -13.19 4.05
C ASP A 33 14.48 -13.21 2.89
N VAL A 34 13.18 -13.23 3.18
CA VAL A 34 12.11 -13.20 2.17
C VAL A 34 12.10 -11.84 1.45
N LEU A 35 12.28 -10.73 2.19
CA LEU A 35 12.35 -9.39 1.62
C LEU A 35 13.59 -9.21 0.75
N MET A 36 14.75 -9.69 1.22
CA MET A 36 16.00 -9.67 0.45
C MET A 36 15.94 -10.61 -0.76
N GLY A 37 15.31 -11.76 -0.61
CA GLY A 37 15.04 -12.67 -1.72
C GLY A 37 14.22 -12.01 -2.83
N GLN A 38 13.21 -11.23 -2.45
CA GLN A 38 12.40 -10.45 -3.39
C GLN A 38 13.24 -9.39 -4.14
N LEU A 39 14.12 -8.67 -3.45
CA LEU A 39 15.01 -7.68 -4.06
C LEU A 39 16.04 -8.32 -5.00
N ARG A 40 16.47 -9.55 -4.69
CA ARG A 40 17.38 -10.34 -5.54
C ARG A 40 16.67 -11.16 -6.61
N LEU A 41 15.33 -11.08 -6.69
CA LEU A 41 14.50 -11.86 -7.60
C LEU A 41 14.66 -13.38 -7.43
N THR A 42 14.97 -13.84 -6.22
CA THR A 42 15.11 -15.27 -5.86
C THR A 42 13.89 -15.80 -5.09
N ASP A 43 13.08 -14.90 -4.50
CA ASP A 43 11.87 -15.24 -3.76
C ASP A 43 10.75 -14.28 -4.15
N PHE A 44 9.65 -14.80 -4.67
CA PHE A 44 8.53 -14.01 -5.17
C PHE A 44 7.34 -13.97 -4.20
N THR A 45 7.50 -14.46 -2.98
CA THR A 45 6.44 -14.52 -1.96
C THR A 45 5.77 -13.17 -1.72
N VAL A 46 6.56 -12.08 -1.65
CA VAL A 46 6.03 -10.73 -1.40
C VAL A 46 5.14 -10.25 -2.55
N ILE A 47 5.57 -10.45 -3.79
CA ILE A 47 4.77 -10.10 -4.99
C ILE A 47 3.49 -10.92 -5.03
N GLN A 48 3.54 -12.22 -4.75
CA GLN A 48 2.37 -13.09 -4.73
C GLN A 48 1.34 -12.62 -3.71
N ILE A 49 1.76 -12.26 -2.51
CA ILE A 49 0.87 -11.75 -1.46
C ILE A 49 0.25 -10.41 -1.85
N ILE A 50 1.04 -9.48 -2.41
CA ILE A 50 0.54 -8.18 -2.86
C ILE A 50 -0.48 -8.35 -4.00
N LEU A 51 -0.17 -9.15 -5.01
CA LEU A 51 -1.09 -9.40 -6.13
C LEU A 51 -2.39 -10.06 -5.66
N THR A 52 -2.30 -11.04 -4.77
CA THR A 52 -3.48 -11.69 -4.18
C THR A 52 -4.33 -10.69 -3.40
N ALA A 53 -3.71 -9.82 -2.60
CA ALA A 53 -4.40 -8.77 -1.87
C ALA A 53 -5.10 -7.77 -2.82
N ILE A 54 -4.46 -7.40 -3.93
CA ILE A 54 -5.05 -6.53 -4.95
C ILE A 54 -6.28 -7.20 -5.57
N ILE A 55 -6.20 -8.47 -5.95
CA ILE A 55 -7.31 -9.22 -6.54
C ILE A 55 -8.50 -9.25 -5.57
N ILE A 56 -8.26 -9.63 -4.31
CA ILE A 56 -9.31 -9.70 -3.29
C ILE A 56 -9.95 -8.32 -3.06
N THR A 57 -9.13 -7.27 -2.99
CA THR A 57 -9.61 -5.90 -2.79
C THR A 57 -10.44 -5.42 -3.98
N MET A 58 -10.01 -5.68 -5.21
CA MET A 58 -10.74 -5.31 -6.42
C MET A 58 -12.08 -6.03 -6.50
N LEU A 59 -12.13 -7.32 -6.20
CA LEU A 59 -13.36 -8.10 -6.16
C LEU A 59 -14.28 -7.59 -5.04
N GLY A 60 -13.74 -7.32 -3.85
CA GLY A 60 -14.50 -6.76 -2.73
C GLY A 60 -15.14 -5.41 -3.08
N ILE A 61 -14.37 -4.48 -3.62
CA ILE A 61 -14.91 -3.17 -4.05
C ILE A 61 -15.99 -3.35 -5.13
N SER A 62 -15.75 -4.24 -6.09
CA SER A 62 -16.70 -4.49 -7.18
C SER A 62 -18.05 -5.02 -6.68
N ILE A 63 -18.06 -5.80 -5.61
CA ILE A 63 -19.30 -6.36 -5.01
C ILE A 63 -20.04 -5.30 -4.18
N PHE A 64 -19.30 -4.50 -3.39
CA PHE A 64 -19.92 -3.56 -2.45
C PHE A 64 -20.23 -2.17 -3.05
N TYR A 65 -19.53 -1.78 -4.12
CA TYR A 65 -19.73 -0.49 -4.77
C TYR A 65 -21.16 -0.31 -5.34
N PRO A 66 -21.73 -1.28 -6.10
CA PRO A 66 -23.08 -1.13 -6.65
C PRO A 66 -24.16 -1.13 -5.57
N LYS A 67 -23.87 -1.66 -4.38
CA LYS A 67 -24.79 -1.65 -3.23
C LYS A 67 -24.81 -0.31 -2.48
N GLY A 68 -24.02 0.69 -2.92
CA GLY A 68 -23.94 2.01 -2.29
C GLY A 68 -23.31 2.01 -0.89
N GLN A 69 -22.71 0.90 -0.46
CA GLN A 69 -22.11 0.75 0.86
C GLN A 69 -20.72 1.37 0.95
N ILE A 70 -20.05 1.56 -0.19
CA ILE A 70 -18.73 2.12 -0.26
C ILE A 70 -18.76 3.36 -1.15
N LYS A 71 -18.29 4.50 -0.61
CA LYS A 71 -17.97 5.70 -1.38
C LYS A 71 -16.49 5.67 -1.69
N VAL A 72 -16.14 5.48 -2.94
CA VAL A 72 -14.75 5.58 -3.40
C VAL A 72 -14.46 7.05 -3.68
N GLU A 73 -13.85 7.73 -2.72
CA GLU A 73 -13.36 9.10 -2.92
C GLU A 73 -11.95 9.03 -3.51
N THR A 74 -11.87 9.30 -4.80
CA THR A 74 -10.58 9.41 -5.49
C THR A 74 -9.99 10.80 -5.25
N LYS A 75 -8.85 10.87 -4.60
CA LYS A 75 -8.09 12.13 -4.49
C LYS A 75 -7.38 12.43 -5.80
N PRO A 76 -7.37 13.70 -6.25
CA PRO A 76 -6.60 14.08 -7.42
C PRO A 76 -5.12 13.78 -7.16
N GLY A 77 -4.52 13.00 -8.03
CA GLY A 77 -3.10 12.64 -8.00
C GLY A 77 -2.38 13.19 -9.23
N SER A 78 -1.10 13.48 -9.11
CA SER A 78 -0.24 13.81 -10.23
C SER A 78 0.71 12.65 -10.51
N LEU A 79 0.85 12.29 -11.78
CA LEU A 79 1.79 11.25 -12.20
C LEU A 79 3.24 11.65 -11.81
N LYS A 80 3.56 12.92 -11.91
CA LYS A 80 4.87 13.46 -11.48
C LYS A 80 5.12 13.23 -10.00
N ASN A 81 4.12 13.55 -9.16
CA ASN A 81 4.24 13.35 -7.71
C ASN A 81 4.34 11.87 -7.35
N ALA A 82 3.59 11.02 -8.04
CA ALA A 82 3.65 9.56 -7.86
C ALA A 82 5.02 9.00 -8.28
N SER A 83 5.61 9.49 -9.38
CA SER A 83 6.92 9.05 -9.85
C SER A 83 8.04 9.47 -8.88
N ILE A 84 8.03 10.74 -8.43
CA ILE A 84 9.03 11.24 -7.47
C ILE A 84 8.90 10.51 -6.13
N GLY A 85 7.67 10.38 -5.61
CA GLY A 85 7.40 9.65 -4.38
C GLY A 85 7.80 8.17 -4.46
N GLY A 86 7.49 7.53 -5.59
CA GLY A 86 7.86 6.13 -5.85
C GLY A 86 9.37 5.93 -5.93
N LEU A 87 10.11 6.88 -6.52
CA LEU A 87 11.58 6.84 -6.59
C LEU A 87 12.21 6.98 -5.20
N ILE A 88 11.74 7.95 -4.40
CA ILE A 88 12.22 8.13 -3.02
C ILE A 88 11.91 6.89 -2.18
N PHE A 89 10.69 6.36 -2.29
CA PHE A 89 10.28 5.14 -1.61
C PHE A 89 11.13 3.95 -2.03
N GLY A 90 11.36 3.77 -3.34
CA GLY A 90 12.17 2.69 -3.89
C GLY A 90 13.63 2.73 -3.42
N LEU A 91 14.22 3.91 -3.34
CA LEU A 91 15.57 4.09 -2.77
C LEU A 91 15.61 3.70 -1.28
N GLY A 92 14.65 4.17 -0.48
CA GLY A 92 14.56 3.82 0.93
C GLY A 92 14.37 2.33 1.15
N PHE A 93 13.47 1.70 0.37
CA PHE A 93 13.23 0.26 0.40
C PHE A 93 14.46 -0.55 -0.04
N GLY A 94 15.17 -0.10 -1.09
CA GLY A 94 16.37 -0.76 -1.57
C GLY A 94 17.53 -0.75 -0.57
N ILE A 95 17.65 0.31 0.22
CA ILE A 95 18.73 0.46 1.24
C ILE A 95 18.37 -0.34 2.51
N LEU A 96 17.15 -0.22 2.99
CA LEU A 96 16.76 -0.80 4.29
C LEU A 96 16.17 -2.22 4.16
N GLY A 97 15.58 -2.56 3.02
CA GLY A 97 14.92 -3.84 2.78
C GLY A 97 13.54 -3.98 3.41
N TYR A 98 13.06 -2.98 4.13
CA TYR A 98 11.75 -2.98 4.76
C TYR A 98 10.83 -1.90 4.20
N CYS A 99 9.56 -2.23 4.00
CA CYS A 99 8.53 -1.22 3.76
C CYS A 99 7.90 -0.80 5.11
N PRO A 100 7.20 0.34 5.19
CA PRO A 100 6.59 0.80 6.44
C PRO A 100 5.66 -0.23 7.10
N GLY A 101 4.98 -1.06 6.30
CA GLY A 101 4.10 -2.11 6.83
C GLY A 101 4.87 -3.28 7.44
N THR A 102 5.98 -3.69 6.83
CA THR A 102 6.78 -4.82 7.29
C THR A 102 7.71 -4.47 8.46
N ILE A 103 8.07 -3.18 8.63
CA ILE A 103 8.89 -2.74 9.78
C ILE A 103 8.22 -3.10 11.10
N ALA A 104 6.93 -2.85 11.25
CA ALA A 104 6.20 -3.18 12.48
C ALA A 104 6.25 -4.69 12.79
N GLY A 105 6.10 -5.53 11.77
CA GLY A 105 6.22 -6.98 11.91
C GLY A 105 7.66 -7.43 12.20
N ALA A 106 8.65 -6.81 11.58
CA ALA A 106 10.07 -7.08 11.80
C ALA A 106 10.51 -6.72 13.23
N ILE A 107 10.00 -5.62 13.78
CA ILE A 107 10.18 -5.26 15.21
C ILE A 107 9.56 -6.33 16.10
N GLY A 108 8.36 -6.83 15.76
CA GLY A 108 7.72 -7.94 16.48
C GLY A 108 8.53 -9.24 16.44
N ASN A 109 9.36 -9.45 15.40
CA ASN A 109 10.31 -10.56 15.30
C ASN A 109 11.62 -10.33 16.08
N GLY A 110 11.81 -9.12 16.65
CA GLY A 110 13.00 -8.77 17.40
C GLY A 110 14.19 -8.31 16.55
N TYR A 111 13.97 -7.92 15.29
CA TYR A 111 15.04 -7.38 14.45
C TYR A 111 15.42 -5.96 14.88
N VAL A 112 16.65 -5.80 15.39
CA VAL A 112 17.16 -4.54 15.93
C VAL A 112 17.34 -3.48 14.85
N ASP A 113 17.71 -3.85 13.64
CA ASP A 113 17.85 -2.99 12.47
C ASP A 113 16.53 -2.33 12.07
N ALA A 114 15.42 -3.08 12.11
CA ALA A 114 14.09 -2.55 11.89
C ALA A 114 13.68 -1.55 12.97
N MET A 115 14.08 -1.78 14.22
CA MET A 115 13.76 -0.92 15.35
C MET A 115 14.59 0.37 15.34
N THR A 116 15.89 0.28 15.08
CA THR A 116 16.79 1.44 15.10
C THR A 116 16.79 2.20 13.78
N GLY A 117 17.04 1.52 12.65
CA GLY A 117 17.06 2.15 11.33
C GLY A 117 15.68 2.42 10.79
N GLY A 118 14.80 1.42 10.81
CA GLY A 118 13.47 1.49 10.20
C GLY A 118 12.52 2.46 10.90
N LEU A 119 12.29 2.29 12.19
CA LEU A 119 11.35 3.12 12.95
C LEU A 119 11.82 4.57 13.02
N ILE A 120 13.10 4.79 13.35
CA ILE A 120 13.67 6.15 13.41
C ILE A 120 13.63 6.80 12.03
N GLY A 121 13.96 6.06 10.97
CA GLY A 121 13.90 6.53 9.59
C GLY A 121 12.50 6.99 9.18
N ILE A 122 11.45 6.23 9.52
CA ILE A 122 10.05 6.64 9.26
C ILE A 122 9.69 7.90 10.03
N LEU A 123 10.02 7.99 11.32
CA LEU A 123 9.70 9.16 12.13
C LEU A 123 10.42 10.42 11.62
N LEU A 124 11.70 10.34 11.36
CA LEU A 124 12.46 11.47 10.79
C LEU A 124 11.96 11.84 9.40
N GLY A 125 11.73 10.84 8.53
CA GLY A 125 11.22 11.07 7.18
C GLY A 125 9.85 11.76 7.18
N THR A 126 8.94 11.37 8.05
CA THR A 126 7.62 12.01 8.17
C THR A 126 7.71 13.45 8.68
N VAL A 127 8.59 13.75 9.65
CA VAL A 127 8.80 15.11 10.17
C VAL A 127 9.41 16.01 9.08
N ILE A 128 10.46 15.53 8.41
CA ILE A 128 11.12 16.27 7.32
C ILE A 128 10.11 16.54 6.18
N PHE A 129 9.36 15.52 5.78
CA PHE A 129 8.35 15.68 4.73
C PHE A 129 7.25 16.67 5.14
N ALA A 130 6.78 16.63 6.38
CA ALA A 130 5.76 17.55 6.86
C ALA A 130 6.21 19.00 6.82
N GLN A 131 7.47 19.28 7.17
CA GLN A 131 8.07 20.62 7.06
C GLN A 131 8.29 21.05 5.61
N LEU A 132 8.77 20.13 4.79
CA LEU A 132 9.06 20.39 3.38
C LEU A 132 7.79 20.53 2.53
N TYR A 133 6.71 19.89 2.96
CA TYR A 133 5.43 19.88 2.22
C TYR A 133 4.88 21.29 1.97
N SER A 134 4.92 22.17 2.97
CA SER A 134 4.46 23.56 2.84
C SER A 134 5.27 24.31 1.77
N TRP A 135 6.57 24.15 1.78
CA TRP A 135 7.47 24.77 0.81
C TRP A 135 7.32 24.19 -0.61
N LEU A 136 7.17 22.86 -0.74
CA LEU A 136 6.91 22.21 -2.03
C LEU A 136 5.57 22.63 -2.64
N ASN A 137 4.56 22.81 -1.79
CA ASN A 137 3.23 23.23 -2.22
C ASN A 137 3.24 24.68 -2.69
N GLU A 138 3.95 25.59 -2.03
CA GLU A 138 4.11 27.00 -2.45
C GLU A 138 4.83 27.10 -3.80
N LYS A 139 5.85 26.29 -4.03
CA LYS A 139 6.58 26.28 -5.31
C LYS A 139 5.85 25.54 -6.44
N LYS A 140 4.61 25.10 -6.23
CA LYS A 140 3.82 24.31 -7.21
C LYS A 140 4.58 23.10 -7.78
N VAL A 141 5.56 22.58 -7.05
CA VAL A 141 6.25 21.35 -7.42
C VAL A 141 5.29 20.17 -7.32
N LEU A 142 4.41 20.20 -6.32
CA LEU A 142 3.28 19.29 -6.16
C LEU A 142 2.09 19.81 -7.01
N THR A 143 2.26 19.85 -8.32
CA THR A 143 1.16 20.22 -9.23
C THR A 143 0.07 19.17 -9.17
N THR A 144 -1.12 19.61 -8.83
CA THR A 144 -2.34 18.81 -8.99
C THR A 144 -2.72 18.90 -10.48
N ASP A 145 -1.97 18.20 -11.34
CA ASP A 145 -2.39 18.04 -12.71
C ASP A 145 -3.69 17.21 -12.69
N LYS A 146 -4.66 17.63 -13.51
CA LYS A 146 -6.02 17.07 -13.60
C LYS A 146 -6.08 15.60 -14.08
N PHE A 147 -5.18 14.75 -13.61
CA PHE A 147 -5.28 13.30 -13.77
C PHE A 147 -6.28 12.65 -12.81
N SER A 148 -7.08 13.47 -12.10
CA SER A 148 -8.14 12.96 -11.22
C SER A 148 -9.25 12.22 -11.97
N GLU A 149 -9.33 12.39 -13.29
CA GLU A 149 -10.31 11.69 -14.12
C GLU A 149 -9.84 10.30 -14.60
N LEU A 150 -8.58 9.94 -14.36
CA LEU A 150 -8.06 8.61 -14.72
C LEU A 150 -8.28 7.55 -13.62
N SER A 151 -9.19 7.78 -12.71
CA SER A 151 -9.75 6.67 -11.96
C SER A 151 -10.50 5.78 -12.94
N LEU A 152 -9.99 4.58 -13.18
CA LEU A 152 -10.66 3.58 -14.01
C LEU A 152 -12.14 3.43 -13.63
N PHE A 153 -12.49 3.65 -12.36
CA PHE A 153 -13.86 3.65 -11.86
C PHE A 153 -14.71 4.85 -12.26
N HIS A 154 -14.11 6.04 -12.51
CA HIS A 154 -14.87 7.23 -12.91
C HIS A 154 -15.05 7.30 -14.43
N SER A 155 -14.10 6.80 -15.21
CA SER A 155 -14.19 6.72 -16.69
C SER A 155 -15.18 5.64 -17.15
N ILE A 156 -15.59 4.73 -16.27
CA ILE A 156 -16.46 3.61 -16.58
C ILE A 156 -17.87 3.95 -16.14
N LYS A 157 -18.66 4.55 -17.04
CA LYS A 157 -20.14 4.69 -16.93
C LYS A 157 -20.88 3.34 -17.03
N GLY A 158 -20.27 2.23 -16.59
CA GLY A 158 -20.83 0.88 -16.68
C GLY A 158 -20.67 0.10 -15.37
N SER A 159 -21.18 -1.11 -15.32
CA SER A 159 -21.05 -1.96 -14.13
C SER A 159 -19.56 -2.28 -13.89
N PRO A 160 -19.04 -2.08 -12.66
CA PRO A 160 -17.62 -2.27 -12.33
C PRO A 160 -17.15 -3.71 -12.60
N PHE A 161 -18.06 -4.68 -12.56
CA PHE A 161 -17.78 -6.09 -12.84
C PHE A 161 -17.19 -6.35 -14.22
N LYS A 162 -17.61 -5.60 -15.25
CA LYS A 162 -17.20 -5.83 -16.65
C LYS A 162 -15.68 -5.65 -16.85
N TYR A 163 -15.05 -4.82 -16.03
CA TYR A 163 -13.59 -4.55 -16.12
C TYR A 163 -12.79 -5.25 -15.01
N THR A 164 -13.40 -5.44 -13.84
CA THR A 164 -12.74 -6.11 -12.71
C THR A 164 -12.47 -7.58 -13.01
N ILE A 165 -13.41 -8.28 -13.68
CA ILE A 165 -13.27 -9.71 -14.00
C ILE A 165 -12.07 -9.96 -14.95
N PRO A 166 -11.92 -9.31 -16.12
CA PRO A 166 -10.80 -9.59 -17.02
C PRO A 166 -9.44 -9.21 -16.40
N ILE A 167 -9.39 -8.11 -15.62
CA ILE A 167 -8.16 -7.73 -14.92
C ILE A 167 -7.80 -8.75 -13.84
N SER A 168 -8.78 -9.24 -13.09
CA SER A 168 -8.55 -10.29 -12.07
C SER A 168 -8.06 -11.58 -12.69
N ILE A 169 -8.62 -12.00 -13.83
CA ILE A 169 -8.19 -13.19 -14.58
C ILE A 169 -6.74 -13.01 -15.06
N PHE A 170 -6.41 -11.83 -15.60
CA PHE A 170 -5.04 -11.52 -16.02
C PHE A 170 -4.05 -11.59 -14.85
N LEU A 171 -4.41 -11.01 -13.69
CA LEU A 171 -3.56 -11.05 -12.49
C LEU A 171 -3.39 -12.47 -11.94
N ILE A 172 -4.44 -13.30 -11.98
CA ILE A 172 -4.36 -14.72 -11.61
C ILE A 172 -3.43 -15.47 -12.57
N PHE A 173 -3.50 -15.17 -13.86
CA PHE A 173 -2.60 -15.77 -14.84
C PHE A 173 -1.13 -15.36 -14.58
N VAL A 174 -0.88 -14.10 -14.24
CA VAL A 174 0.46 -13.63 -13.85
C VAL A 174 0.95 -14.33 -12.59
N LEU A 175 0.08 -14.50 -11.57
CA LEU A 175 0.42 -15.28 -10.37
C LEU A 175 0.83 -16.71 -10.70
N TYR A 176 0.07 -17.37 -11.57
CA TYR A 176 0.39 -18.73 -12.01
C TYR A 176 1.73 -18.83 -12.73
N LEU A 177 2.05 -17.84 -13.56
CA LEU A 177 3.36 -17.76 -14.22
C LEU A 177 4.51 -17.59 -13.23
N ILE A 178 4.32 -16.76 -12.20
CA ILE A 178 5.33 -16.53 -11.15
C ILE A 178 5.54 -17.81 -10.31
N GLU A 179 4.51 -18.62 -10.10
CA GLU A 179 4.62 -19.86 -9.34
C GLU A 179 5.41 -20.96 -10.09
N ILE A 180 5.40 -20.91 -11.42
CA ILE A 180 6.13 -21.87 -12.26
C ILE A 180 7.60 -21.47 -12.47
N LEU A 181 7.93 -20.18 -12.27
CA LEU A 181 9.27 -19.64 -12.52
C LEU A 181 10.19 -19.92 -11.34
#